data_74776d31c0e24ba4873426668816dc17
#
_entry.id   74776d31c0e24ba4873426668816dc17
#
_cell.length_a   1.000
_cell.length_b   1.000
_cell.length_c   1.000
_cell.angle_alpha   90.00
_cell.angle_beta   90.00
_cell.angle_gamma   90.00
#
_symmetry.space_group_name_H-M   'P 1'
#
loop_
_entity.id
_entity.type
_entity.pdbx_description
1 polymer ?
#
loop_
_entity_poly.entity_id
_entity_poly.type
_entity_poly.pdbx_seq_one_letter_code
_entity_poly.pdbx_strand_id
1 'polypeptide(L)'
;VRYSQLLDANGFREADYEADVETEMTITRLQGVPTAGLRVPSALARLQAAYTGETRSASWFILEQDQLPPIDEPTEEDLQALYEERKDSLREPERRGISLIQLSPDDFIAQTDVTEADILAYYEAYRSERYTGPDSRTFTEFTFASEAEAREALGRIAGGAAPEAIETATSTQLKTGRREVIANDRLAEQVFSQVAQIGSIHGPQPVGDAFLVVRLEDIIEGAATPLADVREEIETELARDLAVGLFYDALPQFDDLLGTGADLEGIAEGLGAPVLSFAPVDANGVTRSGRRFLPLVTAPGLLQMIYAQAEGRNTERFGDDEVTWIARVDSIVPERLPEFEEVRDRLITVWKSQRESEQLQTVASEIEAAIADGSSDLATEAAKFGATVDTLPRPVTRQNTEFQLPGPLLSGLFSANEVGETFSIPGISGQVIVLQVDSIDRPESETLDLLAQASALDIQAGISEDLFLAYQISIADEIELSTNGAALDAYKRSLVTDQ
;
A
#
# COMPACT_ATOMS: atom_id res chain seq x y z
N VAL A 1 -48.09 -10.67 -5.65
CA VAL A 1 -48.58 -9.98 -4.42
C VAL A 1 -47.54 -10.11 -3.28
N ARG A 2 -46.94 -11.29 -3.03
CA ARG A 2 -45.91 -11.42 -1.99
C ARG A 2 -44.54 -10.82 -2.38
N TYR A 3 -44.19 -10.87 -3.65
CA TYR A 3 -42.89 -10.39 -4.15
C TYR A 3 -42.80 -8.85 -4.12
N SER A 4 -43.75 -8.14 -4.70
CA SER A 4 -43.78 -6.69 -4.67
C SER A 4 -43.89 -6.13 -3.25
N GLN A 5 -44.68 -6.79 -2.39
CA GLN A 5 -44.75 -6.40 -0.98
C GLN A 5 -43.42 -6.59 -0.22
N LEU A 6 -42.62 -7.59 -0.60
CA LEU A 6 -41.30 -7.81 -0.02
C LEU A 6 -40.31 -6.74 -0.46
N LEU A 7 -40.34 -6.36 -1.74
CA LEU A 7 -39.48 -5.30 -2.29
C LEU A 7 -39.85 -3.94 -1.70
N ASP A 8 -41.15 -3.60 -1.69
CA ASP A 8 -41.65 -2.37 -1.08
C ASP A 8 -41.28 -2.27 0.40
N ALA A 9 -41.32 -3.40 1.09
CA ALA A 9 -40.97 -3.48 2.51
C ALA A 9 -39.46 -3.26 2.78
N ASN A 10 -38.62 -3.45 1.76
CA ASN A 10 -37.18 -3.20 1.82
C ASN A 10 -36.76 -1.91 1.07
N GLY A 11 -37.71 -1.07 0.69
CA GLY A 11 -37.42 0.22 0.06
C GLY A 11 -37.09 0.14 -1.43
N PHE A 12 -37.24 -1.04 -2.05
CA PHE A 12 -36.99 -1.23 -3.48
C PHE A 12 -38.28 -1.09 -4.28
N ARG A 13 -38.22 -0.42 -5.41
CA ARG A 13 -39.29 -0.50 -6.41
C ARG A 13 -39.07 -1.76 -7.24
N GLU A 14 -40.15 -2.50 -7.53
CA GLU A 14 -40.11 -3.74 -8.28
C GLU A 14 -39.37 -3.58 -9.61
N ALA A 15 -39.65 -2.49 -10.36
CA ALA A 15 -38.99 -2.23 -11.64
C ALA A 15 -37.50 -1.91 -11.51
N ASP A 16 -37.10 -1.19 -10.48
CA ASP A 16 -35.69 -0.83 -10.24
C ASP A 16 -34.90 -2.09 -9.84
N TYR A 17 -35.45 -2.88 -8.92
CA TYR A 17 -34.82 -4.14 -8.48
C TYR A 17 -34.70 -5.16 -9.61
N GLU A 18 -35.75 -5.31 -10.45
CA GLU A 18 -35.69 -6.21 -11.61
C GLU A 18 -34.66 -5.74 -12.64
N ALA A 19 -34.53 -4.43 -12.86
CA ALA A 19 -33.51 -3.85 -13.75
C ALA A 19 -32.08 -4.08 -13.19
N ASP A 20 -31.90 -3.93 -11.87
CA ASP A 20 -30.61 -4.21 -11.22
C ASP A 20 -30.24 -5.68 -11.31
N VAL A 21 -31.19 -6.59 -11.05
CA VAL A 21 -30.98 -8.05 -11.21
C VAL A 21 -30.70 -8.43 -12.66
N GLU A 22 -31.42 -7.85 -13.63
CA GLU A 22 -31.15 -8.08 -15.06
C GLU A 22 -29.75 -7.59 -15.43
N THR A 23 -29.34 -6.44 -14.93
CA THR A 23 -28.00 -5.89 -15.13
C THR A 23 -26.94 -6.79 -14.52
N GLU A 24 -27.10 -7.22 -13.28
CA GLU A 24 -26.18 -8.13 -12.58
C GLU A 24 -26.07 -9.49 -13.29
N MET A 25 -27.21 -10.05 -13.69
CA MET A 25 -27.22 -11.30 -14.47
C MET A 25 -26.55 -11.14 -15.84
N THR A 26 -26.71 -9.99 -16.48
CA THR A 26 -26.07 -9.68 -17.75
C THR A 26 -24.57 -9.55 -17.59
N ILE A 27 -24.10 -8.81 -16.58
CA ILE A 27 -22.68 -8.68 -16.24
C ILE A 27 -22.09 -10.07 -15.95
N THR A 28 -22.73 -10.86 -15.12
CA THR A 28 -22.27 -12.22 -14.76
C THR A 28 -22.17 -13.13 -15.99
N ARG A 29 -23.13 -13.06 -16.91
CA ARG A 29 -23.09 -13.81 -18.16
C ARG A 29 -21.97 -13.32 -19.07
N LEU A 30 -21.80 -12.00 -19.23
CA LEU A 30 -20.73 -11.43 -20.04
C LEU A 30 -19.34 -11.78 -19.48
N GLN A 31 -19.17 -11.76 -18.16
CA GLN A 31 -17.94 -12.19 -17.49
C GLN A 31 -17.63 -13.66 -17.73
N GLY A 32 -18.64 -14.51 -17.82
CA GLY A 32 -18.49 -15.94 -18.07
C GLY A 32 -18.22 -16.31 -19.53
N VAL A 33 -18.56 -15.46 -20.50
CA VAL A 33 -18.44 -15.78 -21.94
C VAL A 33 -17.01 -16.08 -22.38
N PRO A 34 -15.99 -15.28 -22.05
CA PRO A 34 -14.61 -15.53 -22.49
C PRO A 34 -14.01 -16.82 -21.91
N THR A 35 -14.53 -17.26 -20.78
CA THR A 35 -14.00 -18.41 -20.02
C THR A 35 -14.88 -19.66 -20.12
N ALA A 36 -16.01 -19.53 -20.81
CA ALA A 36 -16.96 -20.64 -20.98
C ALA A 36 -16.32 -21.83 -21.73
N GLY A 37 -16.24 -22.96 -21.05
CA GLY A 37 -15.65 -24.16 -21.62
C GLY A 37 -14.13 -24.25 -21.59
N LEU A 38 -13.44 -23.30 -20.93
CA LEU A 38 -12.01 -23.39 -20.70
C LEU A 38 -11.68 -24.66 -19.92
N ARG A 39 -10.78 -25.45 -20.48
CA ARG A 39 -10.27 -26.68 -19.87
C ARG A 39 -8.75 -26.68 -19.94
N VAL A 40 -8.12 -26.85 -18.80
CA VAL A 40 -6.67 -27.02 -18.74
C VAL A 40 -6.31 -28.44 -19.18
N PRO A 41 -5.42 -28.62 -20.15
CA PRO A 41 -4.94 -29.95 -20.52
C PRO A 41 -4.29 -30.64 -19.32
N SER A 42 -4.64 -31.88 -19.05
CA SER A 42 -4.10 -32.66 -17.93
C SER A 42 -2.57 -32.76 -17.96
N ALA A 43 -1.98 -32.80 -19.15
CA ALA A 43 -0.54 -32.82 -19.32
C ALA A 43 0.12 -31.51 -18.82
N LEU A 44 -0.50 -30.36 -19.07
CA LEU A 44 -0.01 -29.07 -18.58
C LEU A 44 -0.11 -28.97 -17.05
N ALA A 45 -1.27 -29.40 -16.50
CA ALA A 45 -1.46 -29.43 -15.06
C ALA A 45 -0.45 -30.35 -14.35
N ARG A 46 -0.16 -31.52 -14.92
CA ARG A 46 0.86 -32.45 -14.40
C ARG A 46 2.28 -31.90 -14.53
N LEU A 47 2.59 -31.22 -15.61
CA LEU A 47 3.90 -30.55 -15.78
C LEU A 47 4.10 -29.46 -14.72
N GLN A 48 3.10 -28.62 -14.53
CA GLN A 48 3.11 -27.59 -13.49
C GLN A 48 3.24 -28.19 -12.09
N ALA A 49 2.46 -29.23 -11.80
CA ALA A 49 2.52 -29.96 -10.53
C ALA A 49 3.88 -30.61 -10.28
N ALA A 50 4.49 -31.21 -11.30
CA ALA A 50 5.83 -31.78 -11.21
C ALA A 50 6.88 -30.69 -10.95
N TYR A 51 6.73 -29.53 -11.58
CA TYR A 51 7.64 -28.39 -11.40
C TYR A 51 7.53 -27.75 -10.00
N THR A 52 6.31 -27.51 -9.53
CA THR A 52 6.08 -26.86 -8.21
C THR A 52 6.27 -27.81 -7.04
N GLY A 53 5.97 -29.10 -7.26
CA GLY A 53 6.08 -30.14 -6.24
C GLY A 53 7.47 -30.80 -6.14
N GLU A 54 8.41 -30.46 -7.05
CA GLU A 54 9.79 -30.94 -6.96
C GLU A 54 10.45 -30.38 -5.69
N THR A 55 11.05 -31.27 -4.90
CA THR A 55 11.80 -30.87 -3.70
C THR A 55 13.28 -31.17 -3.89
N ARG A 56 14.12 -30.29 -3.33
CA ARG A 56 15.58 -30.43 -3.38
C ARG A 56 16.21 -30.26 -2.02
N SER A 57 17.31 -30.98 -1.80
CA SER A 57 18.17 -30.78 -0.66
C SER A 57 19.56 -30.36 -1.14
N ALA A 58 20.26 -29.63 -0.30
CA ALA A 58 21.59 -29.11 -0.61
C ALA A 58 22.45 -29.01 0.65
N SER A 59 23.73 -29.12 0.42
CA SER A 59 24.81 -28.77 1.35
C SER A 59 25.61 -27.62 0.75
N TRP A 60 26.04 -26.67 1.56
CA TRP A 60 26.84 -25.54 1.11
C TRP A 60 27.80 -25.04 2.18
N PHE A 61 28.77 -24.29 1.78
CA PHE A 61 29.54 -23.44 2.67
C PHE A 61 29.74 -22.05 2.03
N ILE A 62 30.10 -21.08 2.85
CA ILE A 62 30.35 -19.72 2.45
C ILE A 62 31.85 -19.49 2.42
N LEU A 63 32.35 -19.00 1.28
CA LEU A 63 33.74 -18.59 1.10
C LEU A 63 33.80 -17.07 1.23
N GLU A 64 34.58 -16.59 2.18
CA GLU A 64 34.75 -15.16 2.49
C GLU A 64 36.17 -14.70 2.15
N GLN A 65 36.33 -13.40 1.88
CA GLN A 65 37.61 -12.83 1.49
C GLN A 65 38.67 -12.94 2.58
N ASP A 66 38.31 -12.89 3.84
CA ASP A 66 39.22 -12.99 4.97
C ASP A 66 39.84 -14.40 5.15
N GLN A 67 39.28 -15.42 4.50
CA GLN A 67 39.78 -16.77 4.42
C GLN A 67 40.84 -16.96 3.31
N LEU A 68 41.01 -15.96 2.45
CA LEU A 68 41.94 -15.97 1.33
C LEU A 68 43.16 -15.07 1.61
N PRO A 69 44.27 -15.24 0.88
CA PRO A 69 45.37 -14.31 0.95
C PRO A 69 44.93 -12.88 0.59
N PRO A 70 45.46 -11.87 1.29
CA PRO A 70 45.09 -10.49 1.01
C PRO A 70 45.51 -10.10 -0.41
N ILE A 71 44.72 -9.24 -1.03
CA ILE A 71 45.01 -8.66 -2.34
C ILE A 71 46.15 -7.64 -2.21
N ASP A 72 47.10 -7.72 -3.14
CA ASP A 72 48.18 -6.74 -3.24
C ASP A 72 47.66 -5.33 -3.51
N GLU A 73 48.44 -4.31 -3.19
CA GLU A 73 48.06 -2.94 -3.51
C GLU A 73 48.13 -2.69 -5.04
N PRO A 74 47.16 -1.97 -5.62
CA PRO A 74 47.19 -1.66 -7.05
C PRO A 74 48.39 -0.81 -7.46
N THR A 75 48.93 -1.08 -8.62
CA THR A 75 49.92 -0.21 -9.22
C THR A 75 49.28 1.06 -9.78
N GLU A 76 50.10 2.09 -10.02
CA GLU A 76 49.62 3.33 -10.64
C GLU A 76 49.05 3.06 -12.06
N GLU A 77 49.64 2.10 -12.79
CA GLU A 77 49.18 1.67 -14.11
C GLU A 77 47.77 1.01 -14.03
N ASP A 78 47.53 0.17 -13.01
CA ASP A 78 46.24 -0.45 -12.80
C ASP A 78 45.16 0.61 -12.53
N LEU A 79 45.46 1.59 -11.69
CA LEU A 79 44.51 2.65 -11.35
C LEU A 79 44.26 3.58 -12.56
N GLN A 80 45.26 3.89 -13.35
CA GLN A 80 45.04 4.66 -14.56
C GLN A 80 44.23 3.91 -15.61
N ALA A 81 44.46 2.61 -15.76
CA ALA A 81 43.65 1.76 -16.63
C ALA A 81 42.18 1.75 -16.20
N LEU A 82 41.92 1.57 -14.89
CA LEU A 82 40.58 1.60 -14.31
C LEU A 82 39.91 2.96 -14.45
N TYR A 83 40.65 4.07 -14.29
CA TYR A 83 40.16 5.41 -14.51
C TYR A 83 39.70 5.61 -15.98
N GLU A 84 40.53 5.18 -16.94
CA GLU A 84 40.21 5.28 -18.37
C GLU A 84 38.97 4.43 -18.73
N GLU A 85 38.88 3.20 -18.18
CA GLU A 85 37.76 2.31 -18.39
C GLU A 85 36.44 2.90 -17.83
N ARG A 86 36.52 3.60 -16.69
CA ARG A 86 35.34 4.08 -15.96
C ARG A 86 35.03 5.56 -16.16
N LYS A 87 35.67 6.24 -17.10
CA LYS A 87 35.52 7.68 -17.38
C LYS A 87 34.06 8.12 -17.42
N ASP A 88 33.20 7.38 -18.10
CA ASP A 88 31.80 7.74 -18.25
C ASP A 88 31.01 7.62 -16.92
N SER A 89 31.34 6.63 -16.10
CA SER A 89 30.73 6.44 -14.78
C SER A 89 31.30 7.36 -13.69
N LEU A 90 32.47 7.93 -13.93
CA LEU A 90 33.11 8.89 -13.03
C LEU A 90 32.65 10.33 -13.28
N ARG A 91 31.99 10.61 -14.42
CA ARG A 91 31.50 11.95 -14.72
C ARG A 91 30.57 12.44 -13.60
N GLU A 92 30.86 13.60 -13.10
CA GLU A 92 29.97 14.31 -12.18
C GLU A 92 28.95 15.07 -13.03
N PRO A 93 27.63 14.82 -12.85
CA PRO A 93 26.61 15.51 -13.62
C PRO A 93 26.57 17.00 -13.32
N GLU A 94 26.00 17.79 -14.21
CA GLU A 94 25.67 19.19 -13.92
C GLU A 94 24.85 19.27 -12.63
N ARG A 95 25.19 20.25 -11.78
CA ARG A 95 24.44 20.54 -10.57
C ARG A 95 24.09 22.02 -10.49
N ARG A 96 22.92 22.30 -9.91
CA ARG A 96 22.43 23.66 -9.74
C ARG A 96 22.24 23.99 -8.30
N GLY A 97 22.89 25.09 -7.85
CA GLY A 97 22.57 25.73 -6.58
C GLY A 97 21.24 26.45 -6.72
N ILE A 98 20.37 26.29 -5.76
CA ILE A 98 18.97 26.70 -5.86
C ILE A 98 18.58 27.42 -4.59
N SER A 99 17.91 28.56 -4.74
CA SER A 99 17.09 29.16 -3.68
C SER A 99 15.63 29.09 -4.11
N LEU A 100 14.73 28.83 -3.17
CA LEU A 100 13.30 28.76 -3.47
C LEU A 100 12.45 29.38 -2.35
N ILE A 101 11.26 29.81 -2.71
CA ILE A 101 10.16 30.14 -1.83
C ILE A 101 9.14 29.02 -2.00
N GLN A 102 8.68 28.48 -0.89
CA GLN A 102 7.50 27.62 -0.82
C GLN A 102 6.43 28.41 -0.09
N LEU A 103 5.21 28.33 -0.60
CA LEU A 103 4.05 28.97 0.00
C LEU A 103 2.92 27.94 0.07
N SER A 104 2.33 27.80 1.23
CA SER A 104 1.23 26.89 1.52
C SER A 104 0.21 27.58 2.45
N PRO A 105 -1.02 27.09 2.58
CA PRO A 105 -1.95 27.62 3.58
C PRO A 105 -1.37 27.65 5.01
N ASP A 106 -0.56 26.66 5.39
CA ASP A 106 0.01 26.57 6.72
C ASP A 106 0.90 27.80 7.09
N ASP A 107 1.50 28.45 6.08
CA ASP A 107 2.32 29.66 6.28
C ASP A 107 1.47 30.86 6.71
N PHE A 108 0.15 30.81 6.54
CA PHE A 108 -0.79 31.88 6.88
C PHE A 108 -1.54 31.63 8.20
N ILE A 109 -1.43 30.46 8.82
CA ILE A 109 -2.12 30.13 10.08
C ILE A 109 -1.85 31.18 11.17
N ALA A 110 -0.60 31.64 11.30
CA ALA A 110 -0.24 32.66 12.29
C ALA A 110 -0.85 34.06 12.02
N GLN A 111 -1.42 34.28 10.84
CA GLN A 111 -2.05 35.53 10.43
C GLN A 111 -3.58 35.48 10.57
N THR A 112 -4.14 34.32 10.88
CA THR A 112 -5.59 34.15 11.09
C THR A 112 -5.99 34.67 12.47
N ASP A 113 -7.19 35.21 12.55
CA ASP A 113 -7.80 35.66 13.81
C ASP A 113 -9.11 34.92 14.04
N VAL A 114 -9.02 33.78 14.74
CA VAL A 114 -10.18 32.94 15.12
C VAL A 114 -10.71 33.44 16.44
N THR A 115 -11.93 33.99 16.42
CA THR A 115 -12.54 34.53 17.65
C THR A 115 -13.32 33.46 18.43
N GLU A 116 -13.53 33.70 19.73
CA GLU A 116 -14.40 32.84 20.57
C GLU A 116 -15.84 32.73 20.00
N ALA A 117 -16.31 33.76 19.30
CA ALA A 117 -17.60 33.76 18.67
C ALA A 117 -17.67 32.78 17.47
N ASP A 118 -16.57 32.69 16.73
CA ASP A 118 -16.47 31.75 15.59
C ASP A 118 -16.42 30.31 16.08
N ILE A 119 -15.63 30.04 17.12
CA ILE A 119 -15.54 28.71 17.74
C ILE A 119 -16.90 28.27 18.30
N LEU A 120 -17.60 29.15 18.99
CA LEU A 120 -18.93 28.86 19.52
C LEU A 120 -19.94 28.62 18.39
N ALA A 121 -19.92 29.46 17.35
CA ALA A 121 -20.83 29.33 16.21
C ALA A 121 -20.59 28.01 15.46
N TYR A 122 -19.36 27.64 15.26
CA TYR A 122 -18.99 26.34 14.65
C TYR A 122 -19.47 25.16 15.49
N TYR A 123 -19.16 25.17 16.80
CA TYR A 123 -19.60 24.13 17.70
C TYR A 123 -21.12 23.96 17.71
N GLU A 124 -21.89 25.06 17.80
CA GLU A 124 -23.36 24.98 17.82
C GLU A 124 -23.92 24.51 16.47
N ALA A 125 -23.29 24.89 15.34
CA ALA A 125 -23.70 24.44 14.02
C ALA A 125 -23.51 22.91 13.83
N TYR A 126 -22.42 22.36 14.33
CA TYR A 126 -22.04 20.95 14.12
C TYR A 126 -22.23 20.08 15.38
N ARG A 127 -22.78 20.65 16.46
CA ARG A 127 -22.94 19.96 17.74
C ARG A 127 -23.67 18.64 17.65
N SER A 128 -24.77 18.58 16.92
CA SER A 128 -25.59 17.37 16.79
C SER A 128 -24.94 16.32 15.88
N GLU A 129 -24.14 16.73 14.93
CA GLU A 129 -23.55 15.87 13.90
C GLU A 129 -22.18 15.33 14.31
N ARG A 130 -21.30 16.21 14.82
CA ARG A 130 -19.90 15.88 15.11
C ARG A 130 -19.61 15.65 16.60
N TYR A 131 -20.31 16.39 17.47
CA TYR A 131 -19.97 16.47 18.88
C TYR A 131 -21.00 15.83 19.81
N THR A 132 -22.02 15.17 19.28
CA THR A 132 -22.98 14.42 20.07
C THR A 132 -22.83 12.93 19.78
N GLY A 133 -22.56 12.17 20.83
CA GLY A 133 -22.45 10.73 20.71
C GLY A 133 -23.77 10.10 20.25
N PRO A 134 -23.75 8.89 19.68
CA PRO A 134 -24.96 8.22 19.25
C PRO A 134 -25.87 7.88 20.46
N ASP A 135 -27.17 8.01 20.24
CA ASP A 135 -28.19 7.63 21.22
C ASP A 135 -28.08 6.16 21.59
N SER A 136 -28.46 5.88 22.85
CA SER A 136 -28.71 4.54 23.36
C SER A 136 -30.16 4.35 23.73
N ARG A 137 -30.61 3.13 23.70
CA ARG A 137 -31.97 2.77 24.13
C ARG A 137 -31.87 1.68 25.19
N THR A 138 -32.73 1.78 26.18
CA THR A 138 -33.03 0.67 27.11
C THR A 138 -34.32 0.03 26.66
N PHE A 139 -34.30 -1.26 26.43
CA PHE A 139 -35.46 -2.02 25.95
C PHE A 139 -35.49 -3.41 26.53
N THR A 140 -36.72 -3.93 26.65
CA THR A 140 -36.95 -5.33 27.01
C THR A 140 -37.18 -6.12 25.73
N GLU A 141 -36.31 -7.13 25.50
CA GLU A 141 -36.39 -8.06 24.39
C GLU A 141 -37.09 -9.34 24.83
N PHE A 142 -38.15 -9.71 24.14
CA PHE A 142 -38.91 -10.94 24.34
C PHE A 142 -38.68 -11.86 23.16
N THR A 143 -38.22 -13.07 23.42
CA THR A 143 -37.98 -14.09 22.38
C THR A 143 -39.09 -15.14 22.46
N PHE A 144 -39.65 -15.54 21.31
CA PHE A 144 -40.71 -16.54 21.19
C PHE A 144 -40.30 -17.63 20.21
N ALA A 145 -40.81 -18.85 20.40
CA ALA A 145 -40.56 -19.96 19.49
C ALA A 145 -41.36 -19.84 18.16
N SER A 146 -42.48 -19.11 18.18
CA SER A 146 -43.33 -18.92 16.99
C SER A 146 -43.88 -17.50 16.91
N GLU A 147 -44.20 -17.06 15.68
CA GLU A 147 -44.85 -15.77 15.44
C GLU A 147 -46.27 -15.70 16.10
N ALA A 148 -46.97 -16.81 16.16
CA ALA A 148 -48.30 -16.88 16.78
C ALA A 148 -48.25 -16.58 18.27
N GLU A 149 -47.31 -17.17 19.00
CA GLU A 149 -47.08 -16.90 20.42
C GLU A 149 -46.67 -15.45 20.67
N ALA A 150 -45.77 -14.92 19.80
CA ALA A 150 -45.34 -13.53 19.86
C ALA A 150 -46.53 -12.57 19.68
N ARG A 151 -47.39 -12.81 18.70
CA ARG A 151 -48.60 -11.98 18.45
C ARG A 151 -49.64 -12.07 19.58
N GLU A 152 -49.83 -13.25 20.17
CA GLU A 152 -50.72 -13.42 21.31
C GLU A 152 -50.23 -12.63 22.53
N ALA A 153 -48.92 -12.59 22.76
CA ALA A 153 -48.30 -11.85 23.85
C ALA A 153 -48.34 -10.32 23.71
N LEU A 154 -48.47 -9.77 22.49
CA LEU A 154 -48.44 -8.33 22.23
C LEU A 154 -49.39 -7.51 23.13
N GLY A 155 -50.62 -7.96 23.31
CA GLY A 155 -51.60 -7.25 24.16
C GLY A 155 -51.20 -7.16 25.64
N ARG A 156 -50.53 -8.19 26.15
CA ARG A 156 -50.02 -8.23 27.54
C ARG A 156 -48.76 -7.36 27.67
N ILE A 157 -47.87 -7.44 26.70
CA ILE A 157 -46.65 -6.60 26.64
C ILE A 157 -47.06 -5.13 26.56
N ALA A 158 -48.03 -4.79 25.68
CA ALA A 158 -48.57 -3.43 25.55
C ALA A 158 -49.27 -2.92 26.79
N GLY A 159 -49.92 -3.82 27.55
CA GLY A 159 -50.53 -3.50 28.83
C GLY A 159 -49.52 -3.31 29.98
N GLY A 160 -48.21 -3.34 29.69
CA GLY A 160 -47.16 -3.13 30.71
C GLY A 160 -46.97 -4.32 31.65
N ALA A 161 -47.32 -5.54 31.21
CA ALA A 161 -47.05 -6.72 32.01
C ALA A 161 -45.58 -6.83 32.37
N ALA A 162 -45.27 -7.25 33.59
CA ALA A 162 -43.88 -7.52 33.98
C ALA A 162 -43.29 -8.59 33.06
N PRO A 163 -42.01 -8.48 32.70
CA PRO A 163 -41.36 -9.41 31.78
C PRO A 163 -41.57 -10.88 32.16
N GLU A 164 -41.49 -11.18 33.43
CA GLU A 164 -41.66 -12.52 34.01
C GLU A 164 -43.12 -13.07 33.90
N ALA A 165 -44.08 -12.18 33.66
CA ALA A 165 -45.49 -12.56 33.49
C ALA A 165 -45.81 -12.99 32.05
N ILE A 166 -44.88 -12.90 31.12
CA ILE A 166 -45.03 -13.34 29.72
C ILE A 166 -44.55 -14.80 29.61
N GLU A 167 -45.33 -15.72 30.06
CA GLU A 167 -45.03 -17.17 30.19
C GLU A 167 -44.74 -17.84 28.85
N THR A 168 -45.25 -17.30 27.74
CA THR A 168 -45.00 -17.82 26.36
C THR A 168 -43.67 -17.39 25.79
N ALA A 169 -42.96 -16.42 26.39
CA ALA A 169 -41.63 -16.02 25.97
C ALA A 169 -40.60 -17.10 26.38
N THR A 170 -39.77 -17.52 25.42
CA THR A 170 -38.67 -18.47 25.69
C THR A 170 -37.49 -17.79 26.38
N SER A 171 -37.34 -16.48 26.19
CA SER A 171 -36.37 -15.63 26.86
C SER A 171 -36.90 -14.21 26.99
N THR A 172 -36.56 -13.55 28.09
CA THR A 172 -36.84 -12.13 28.31
C THR A 172 -35.60 -11.46 28.88
N GLN A 173 -35.11 -10.41 28.19
CA GLN A 173 -33.88 -9.72 28.58
C GLN A 173 -34.05 -8.21 28.51
N LEU A 174 -33.69 -7.52 29.60
CA LEU A 174 -33.52 -6.08 29.60
C LEU A 174 -32.12 -5.75 29.05
N LYS A 175 -32.06 -4.98 27.99
CA LYS A 175 -30.82 -4.59 27.33
C LYS A 175 -30.73 -3.07 27.25
N THR A 176 -29.52 -2.56 27.37
CA THR A 176 -29.19 -1.15 27.09
C THR A 176 -28.05 -1.10 26.12
N GLY A 177 -28.16 -0.30 25.09
CA GLY A 177 -27.09 -0.16 24.11
C GLY A 177 -27.50 0.64 22.88
N ARG A 178 -26.62 0.62 21.92
CA ARG A 178 -26.79 1.26 20.60
C ARG A 178 -27.55 0.31 19.67
N ARG A 179 -27.79 0.79 18.43
CA ARG A 179 -28.54 0.07 17.39
C ARG A 179 -28.08 -1.39 17.19
N GLU A 180 -26.79 -1.62 17.26
CA GLU A 180 -26.15 -2.92 16.97
C GLU A 180 -26.47 -4.01 18.02
N VAL A 181 -27.00 -3.61 19.18
CA VAL A 181 -27.42 -4.55 20.24
C VAL A 181 -28.71 -5.31 19.89
N ILE A 182 -29.49 -4.81 18.92
CA ILE A 182 -30.70 -5.45 18.42
C ILE A 182 -30.35 -6.32 17.22
N ALA A 183 -30.54 -7.63 17.33
CA ALA A 183 -30.13 -8.62 16.33
C ALA A 183 -30.93 -8.59 15.00
N ASN A 184 -31.95 -7.76 14.89
CA ASN A 184 -32.77 -7.59 13.69
C ASN A 184 -32.78 -6.13 13.29
N ASP A 185 -32.28 -5.82 12.06
CA ASP A 185 -32.11 -4.46 11.55
C ASP A 185 -33.43 -3.68 11.51
N ARG A 186 -34.52 -4.32 11.16
CA ARG A 186 -35.85 -3.67 11.10
C ARG A 186 -36.39 -3.30 12.50
N LEU A 187 -36.16 -4.14 13.48
CA LEU A 187 -36.47 -3.81 14.89
C LEU A 187 -35.56 -2.68 15.37
N ALA A 188 -34.27 -2.76 15.06
CA ALA A 188 -33.31 -1.72 15.40
C ALA A 188 -33.71 -0.38 14.81
N GLU A 189 -34.09 -0.33 13.53
CA GLU A 189 -34.58 0.88 12.89
C GLU A 189 -35.83 1.46 13.53
N GLN A 190 -36.78 0.62 13.88
CA GLN A 190 -38.03 1.06 14.55
C GLN A 190 -37.76 1.59 15.93
N VAL A 191 -36.94 0.88 16.74
CA VAL A 191 -36.62 1.24 18.14
C VAL A 191 -35.77 2.52 18.19
N PHE A 192 -34.89 2.74 17.19
CA PHE A 192 -34.02 3.91 17.11
C PHE A 192 -34.57 5.01 16.19
N SER A 193 -35.82 4.89 15.73
CA SER A 193 -36.48 5.95 14.99
C SER A 193 -36.71 7.20 15.83
N GLN A 194 -36.70 8.37 15.21
CA GLN A 194 -36.96 9.66 15.86
C GLN A 194 -38.40 9.76 16.43
N VAL A 195 -39.31 8.92 15.93
CA VAL A 195 -40.72 8.89 16.37
C VAL A 195 -41.00 7.81 17.43
N ALA A 196 -39.99 7.01 17.76
CA ALA A 196 -40.15 5.99 18.83
C ALA A 196 -40.39 6.63 20.18
N GLN A 197 -41.36 6.09 20.95
CA GLN A 197 -41.74 6.60 22.26
C GLN A 197 -41.49 5.55 23.31
N ILE A 198 -41.15 5.96 24.53
CA ILE A 198 -41.06 5.07 25.68
C ILE A 198 -42.39 4.32 25.84
N GLY A 199 -42.30 3.00 26.02
CA GLY A 199 -43.43 2.10 26.05
C GLY A 199 -43.90 1.59 24.68
N SER A 200 -43.33 2.07 23.57
CA SER A 200 -43.63 1.53 22.23
C SER A 200 -43.15 0.09 22.10
N ILE A 201 -43.91 -0.70 21.32
CA ILE A 201 -43.60 -2.11 21.09
C ILE A 201 -43.38 -2.31 19.60
N HIS A 202 -42.32 -3.00 19.27
CA HIS A 202 -41.89 -3.28 17.93
C HIS A 202 -41.75 -4.78 17.71
N GLY A 203 -42.14 -5.26 16.57
CA GLY A 203 -42.15 -6.69 16.22
C GLY A 203 -43.58 -7.28 16.17
N PRO A 204 -43.71 -8.63 16.04
CA PRO A 204 -42.65 -9.62 16.02
C PRO A 204 -41.85 -9.61 14.71
N GLN A 205 -40.54 -9.80 14.80
CA GLN A 205 -39.64 -9.98 13.66
C GLN A 205 -38.82 -11.29 13.81
N PRO A 206 -38.55 -12.01 12.72
CA PRO A 206 -37.78 -13.24 12.78
C PRO A 206 -36.29 -12.96 13.03
N VAL A 207 -35.67 -13.78 13.89
CA VAL A 207 -34.23 -13.80 14.17
C VAL A 207 -33.80 -15.27 14.31
N GLY A 208 -33.16 -15.82 13.30
CA GLY A 208 -32.92 -17.26 13.21
C GLY A 208 -34.20 -18.05 13.22
N ASP A 209 -34.29 -19.02 14.14
CA ASP A 209 -35.48 -19.86 14.35
C ASP A 209 -36.51 -19.28 15.38
N ALA A 210 -36.28 -18.06 15.85
CA ALA A 210 -37.10 -17.40 16.86
C ALA A 210 -37.73 -16.11 16.35
N PHE A 211 -38.68 -15.58 17.12
CA PHE A 211 -39.35 -14.30 16.87
C PHE A 211 -39.07 -13.33 18.02
N LEU A 212 -38.64 -12.13 17.71
CA LEU A 212 -38.36 -11.08 18.68
C LEU A 212 -39.44 -10.02 18.70
N VAL A 213 -39.80 -9.61 19.92
CA VAL A 213 -40.59 -8.42 20.21
C VAL A 213 -39.77 -7.56 21.16
N VAL A 214 -39.71 -6.27 20.90
CA VAL A 214 -38.97 -5.30 21.70
C VAL A 214 -39.93 -4.26 22.26
N ARG A 215 -39.87 -4.02 23.59
CA ARG A 215 -40.55 -2.89 24.24
C ARG A 215 -39.51 -1.86 24.64
N LEU A 216 -39.65 -0.63 24.16
CA LEU A 216 -38.76 0.47 24.49
C LEU A 216 -39.06 0.96 25.93
N GLU A 217 -38.06 0.90 26.81
CA GLU A 217 -38.18 1.28 28.21
C GLU A 217 -37.65 2.68 28.48
N ASP A 218 -36.56 3.08 27.81
CA ASP A 218 -35.94 4.38 28.00
C ASP A 218 -35.17 4.82 26.76
N ILE A 219 -35.05 6.14 26.59
CA ILE A 219 -34.31 6.81 25.52
C ILE A 219 -33.19 7.59 26.19
N ILE A 220 -31.97 7.16 25.95
CA ILE A 220 -30.76 7.80 26.46
C ILE A 220 -30.14 8.57 25.32
N GLU A 221 -30.37 9.89 25.32
CA GLU A 221 -29.75 10.75 24.32
C GLU A 221 -28.22 10.71 24.41
N GLY A 222 -27.54 10.75 23.26
CA GLY A 222 -26.10 10.81 23.22
C GLY A 222 -25.58 12.07 23.93
N ALA A 223 -24.58 11.89 24.75
CA ALA A 223 -23.97 13.03 25.43
C ALA A 223 -23.20 13.88 24.44
N ALA A 224 -23.45 15.19 24.46
CA ALA A 224 -22.62 16.13 23.70
C ALA A 224 -21.25 16.27 24.38
N THR A 225 -20.19 16.18 23.59
CA THR A 225 -18.83 16.52 24.03
C THR A 225 -18.79 18.00 24.39
N PRO A 226 -18.38 18.40 25.60
CA PRO A 226 -18.33 19.81 25.96
C PRO A 226 -17.42 20.63 25.02
N LEU A 227 -17.82 21.87 24.72
CA LEU A 227 -17.00 22.77 23.90
C LEU A 227 -15.56 22.89 24.42
N ALA A 228 -15.36 22.87 25.73
CA ALA A 228 -14.03 22.96 26.35
C ALA A 228 -13.08 21.82 25.92
N ASP A 229 -13.61 20.65 25.59
CA ASP A 229 -12.82 19.47 25.25
C ASP A 229 -12.45 19.43 23.75
N VAL A 230 -13.20 20.14 22.89
CA VAL A 230 -13.01 20.19 21.43
C VAL A 230 -12.61 21.58 20.94
N ARG A 231 -12.41 22.52 21.86
CA ARG A 231 -12.13 23.93 21.52
C ARG A 231 -10.87 24.08 20.66
N GLU A 232 -9.78 23.44 21.06
CA GLU A 232 -8.49 23.53 20.36
C GLU A 232 -8.54 22.91 18.96
N GLU A 233 -9.29 21.82 18.83
CA GLU A 233 -9.56 21.18 17.53
C GLU A 233 -10.29 22.14 16.59
N ILE A 234 -11.41 22.74 17.07
CA ILE A 234 -12.21 23.70 16.29
C ILE A 234 -11.39 24.95 15.92
N GLU A 235 -10.63 25.49 16.86
CA GLU A 235 -9.77 26.65 16.61
C GLU A 235 -8.74 26.34 15.51
N THR A 236 -8.14 25.16 15.56
CA THR A 236 -7.16 24.72 14.55
C THR A 236 -7.80 24.54 13.19
N GLU A 237 -8.99 23.93 13.13
CA GLU A 237 -9.74 23.72 11.87
C GLU A 237 -10.14 25.07 11.25
N LEU A 238 -10.73 25.97 12.04
CA LEU A 238 -11.11 27.32 11.58
C LEU A 238 -9.90 28.15 11.14
N ALA A 239 -8.79 28.08 11.90
CA ALA A 239 -7.57 28.77 11.51
C ALA A 239 -7.04 28.27 10.17
N ARG A 240 -7.10 26.96 9.92
CA ARG A 240 -6.68 26.38 8.65
C ARG A 240 -7.58 26.80 7.49
N ASP A 241 -8.90 26.80 7.69
CA ASP A 241 -9.85 27.26 6.67
C ASP A 241 -9.65 28.74 6.30
N LEU A 242 -9.42 29.61 7.30
CA LEU A 242 -9.09 31.02 7.07
C LEU A 242 -7.74 31.17 6.37
N ALA A 243 -6.75 30.36 6.74
CA ALA A 243 -5.43 30.37 6.12
C ALA A 243 -5.46 29.98 4.65
N VAL A 244 -6.33 29.03 4.27
CA VAL A 244 -6.59 28.69 2.85
C VAL A 244 -7.09 29.93 2.09
N GLY A 245 -8.01 30.70 2.67
CA GLY A 245 -8.48 31.97 2.06
C GLY A 245 -7.34 32.98 1.86
N LEU A 246 -6.51 33.19 2.88
CA LEU A 246 -5.35 34.08 2.81
C LEU A 246 -4.32 33.62 1.78
N PHE A 247 -4.09 32.32 1.67
CA PHE A 247 -3.22 31.73 0.65
C PHE A 247 -3.71 32.08 -0.77
N TYR A 248 -5.01 31.87 -1.05
CA TYR A 248 -5.59 32.23 -2.36
C TYR A 248 -5.53 33.72 -2.65
N ASP A 249 -5.70 34.57 -1.64
CA ASP A 249 -5.57 36.03 -1.76
C ASP A 249 -4.12 36.47 -2.04
N ALA A 250 -3.14 35.69 -1.59
CA ALA A 250 -1.72 35.95 -1.82
C ALA A 250 -1.24 35.56 -3.23
N LEU A 251 -1.89 34.60 -3.91
CA LEU A 251 -1.46 34.13 -5.23
C LEU A 251 -1.42 35.24 -6.32
N PRO A 252 -2.42 36.14 -6.46
CA PRO A 252 -2.33 37.25 -7.39
C PRO A 252 -1.18 38.20 -7.07
N GLN A 253 -0.90 38.48 -5.80
CA GLN A 253 0.24 39.31 -5.39
C GLN A 253 1.57 38.65 -5.75
N PHE A 254 1.64 37.33 -5.63
CA PHE A 254 2.78 36.51 -6.04
C PHE A 254 3.06 36.66 -7.55
N ASP A 255 2.01 36.49 -8.36
CA ASP A 255 2.10 36.62 -9.82
C ASP A 255 2.45 38.07 -10.25
N ASP A 256 1.96 39.09 -9.57
CA ASP A 256 2.27 40.50 -9.81
C ASP A 256 3.75 40.77 -9.52
N LEU A 257 4.28 40.32 -8.39
CA LEU A 257 5.69 40.48 -8.04
C LEU A 257 6.61 39.80 -9.08
N LEU A 258 6.24 38.59 -9.53
CA LEU A 258 6.94 37.92 -10.63
C LEU A 258 6.89 38.74 -11.91
N GLY A 259 5.72 39.28 -12.27
CA GLY A 259 5.50 40.08 -13.48
C GLY A 259 6.28 41.37 -13.50
N THR A 260 6.59 41.96 -12.34
CA THR A 260 7.47 43.15 -12.24
C THR A 260 8.96 42.83 -12.37
N GLY A 261 9.32 41.54 -12.37
CA GLY A 261 10.70 41.10 -12.42
C GLY A 261 11.45 41.26 -11.10
N ALA A 262 10.73 41.23 -9.98
CA ALA A 262 11.34 41.23 -8.66
C ALA A 262 12.30 40.04 -8.47
N ASP A 263 13.38 40.24 -7.74
CA ASP A 263 14.23 39.14 -7.33
C ASP A 263 13.56 38.25 -6.28
N LEU A 264 14.12 37.10 -6.01
CA LEU A 264 13.53 36.14 -5.09
C LEU A 264 13.35 36.70 -3.68
N GLU A 265 14.27 37.52 -3.23
CA GLU A 265 14.26 38.20 -1.93
C GLU A 265 13.13 39.23 -1.86
N GLY A 266 12.92 40.00 -2.92
CA GLY A 266 11.80 40.97 -2.99
C GLY A 266 10.44 40.29 -3.04
N ILE A 267 10.32 39.14 -3.69
CA ILE A 267 9.12 38.31 -3.65
C ILE A 267 8.88 37.78 -2.24
N ALA A 268 9.92 37.24 -1.60
CA ALA A 268 9.86 36.73 -0.25
C ALA A 268 9.42 37.79 0.77
N GLU A 269 9.98 38.99 0.69
CA GLU A 269 9.60 40.13 1.55
C GLU A 269 8.15 40.55 1.31
N GLY A 270 7.72 40.62 0.05
CA GLY A 270 6.35 41.00 -0.31
C GLY A 270 5.30 39.99 0.17
N LEU A 271 5.66 38.73 0.29
CA LEU A 271 4.77 37.64 0.73
C LEU A 271 4.93 37.28 2.20
N GLY A 272 5.96 37.81 2.87
CA GLY A 272 6.31 37.40 4.23
C GLY A 272 6.83 35.96 4.36
N ALA A 273 7.34 35.41 3.26
CA ALA A 273 7.78 34.01 3.18
C ALA A 273 9.31 33.89 3.28
N PRO A 274 9.88 32.80 3.84
CA PRO A 274 11.31 32.62 3.88
C PRO A 274 11.89 32.17 2.55
N VAL A 275 13.11 32.61 2.22
CA VAL A 275 13.92 32.04 1.13
C VAL A 275 14.70 30.85 1.68
N LEU A 276 14.52 29.71 1.07
CA LEU A 276 15.22 28.47 1.39
C LEU A 276 16.32 28.23 0.35
N SER A 277 17.57 28.15 0.79
CA SER A 277 18.73 27.92 -0.10
C SER A 277 19.29 26.51 0.07
N PHE A 278 19.69 25.88 -1.01
CA PHE A 278 20.12 24.48 -1.05
C PHE A 278 21.49 24.32 -1.71
N ALA A 279 22.21 23.33 -1.19
CA ALA A 279 23.44 22.89 -1.85
C ALA A 279 23.12 22.40 -3.27
N PRO A 280 24.07 22.56 -4.24
CA PRO A 280 23.84 22.17 -5.63
C PRO A 280 23.37 20.73 -5.76
N VAL A 281 22.27 20.54 -6.50
CA VAL A 281 21.63 19.25 -6.80
C VAL A 281 21.73 18.94 -8.28
N ASP A 282 21.77 17.65 -8.62
CA ASP A 282 21.68 17.18 -10.01
C ASP A 282 20.21 17.13 -10.52
N ALA A 283 20.04 16.71 -11.77
CA ALA A 283 18.72 16.60 -12.40
C ALA A 283 17.74 15.61 -11.73
N ASN A 284 18.21 14.85 -10.75
CA ASN A 284 17.38 13.96 -9.92
C ASN A 284 17.15 14.53 -8.50
N GLY A 285 17.54 15.78 -8.25
CA GLY A 285 17.42 16.41 -6.94
C GLY A 285 18.39 15.88 -5.88
N VAL A 286 19.54 15.31 -6.32
CA VAL A 286 20.52 14.70 -5.43
C VAL A 286 21.77 15.58 -5.32
N THR A 287 22.20 15.86 -4.09
CA THR A 287 23.46 16.59 -3.85
C THR A 287 24.69 15.72 -4.12
N ARG A 288 25.89 16.32 -4.16
CA ARG A 288 27.16 15.59 -4.30
C ARG A 288 27.40 14.58 -3.16
N SER A 289 26.84 14.81 -1.98
CA SER A 289 26.93 13.89 -0.84
C SER A 289 25.87 12.75 -0.85
N GLY A 290 25.07 12.66 -1.91
CA GLY A 290 23.99 11.65 -2.02
C GLY A 290 22.70 12.01 -1.28
N ARG A 291 22.62 13.20 -0.64
CA ARG A 291 21.38 13.64 0.03
C ARG A 291 20.33 14.03 -1.00
N ARG A 292 19.14 13.46 -0.85
CA ARG A 292 17.97 13.87 -1.63
C ARG A 292 17.26 15.03 -0.96
N PHE A 293 16.76 15.93 -1.79
CA PHE A 293 15.96 17.04 -1.34
C PHE A 293 14.47 16.75 -1.61
N LEU A 294 13.72 16.44 -0.53
CA LEU A 294 12.33 15.96 -0.64
C LEU A 294 11.42 16.88 -1.47
N PRO A 295 11.37 18.21 -1.27
CA PRO A 295 10.53 19.09 -2.09
C PRO A 295 10.80 18.98 -3.59
N LEU A 296 12.06 18.81 -4.02
CA LEU A 296 12.40 18.67 -5.43
C LEU A 296 12.12 17.25 -5.97
N VAL A 297 12.15 16.24 -5.11
CA VAL A 297 11.84 14.86 -5.49
C VAL A 297 10.32 14.66 -5.61
N THR A 298 9.54 15.29 -4.76
CA THR A 298 8.06 15.21 -4.80
C THR A 298 7.44 16.12 -5.85
N ALA A 299 8.18 17.13 -6.35
CA ALA A 299 7.75 18.06 -7.39
C ALA A 299 8.69 17.99 -8.61
N PRO A 300 8.73 16.89 -9.38
CA PRO A 300 9.68 16.71 -10.48
C PRO A 300 9.52 17.74 -11.60
N GLY A 301 8.34 18.31 -11.79
CA GLY A 301 8.09 19.39 -12.73
C GLY A 301 8.82 20.69 -12.35
N LEU A 302 8.94 21.00 -11.06
CA LEU A 302 9.73 22.14 -10.57
C LEU A 302 11.21 21.96 -10.91
N LEU A 303 11.75 20.75 -10.72
CA LEU A 303 13.14 20.46 -11.05
C LEU A 303 13.44 20.62 -12.55
N GLN A 304 12.51 20.19 -13.41
CA GLN A 304 12.61 20.41 -14.87
C GLN A 304 12.63 21.91 -15.21
N MET A 305 11.77 22.71 -14.58
CA MET A 305 11.75 24.16 -14.76
C MET A 305 13.06 24.82 -14.31
N ILE A 306 13.60 24.40 -13.17
CA ILE A 306 14.90 24.86 -12.66
C ILE A 306 16.02 24.56 -13.66
N TYR A 307 16.01 23.35 -14.26
CA TYR A 307 17.03 22.95 -15.23
C TYR A 307 16.86 23.63 -16.60
N ALA A 308 15.70 24.22 -16.88
CA ALA A 308 15.47 25.04 -18.08
C ALA A 308 15.92 26.51 -17.88
N GLN A 309 16.16 26.95 -16.63
CA GLN A 309 16.50 28.36 -16.35
C GLN A 309 18.01 28.64 -16.45
N ALA A 310 18.31 29.90 -16.75
CA ALA A 310 19.68 30.41 -16.65
C ALA A 310 20.00 30.81 -15.20
N GLU A 311 21.31 30.90 -14.90
CA GLU A 311 21.80 31.40 -13.62
C GLU A 311 21.27 32.82 -13.33
N GLY A 312 20.88 33.06 -12.09
CA GLY A 312 20.28 34.31 -11.59
C GLY A 312 18.82 34.52 -12.01
N ARG A 313 18.17 33.54 -12.63
CA ARG A 313 16.78 33.67 -13.09
C ARG A 313 15.82 32.88 -12.21
N ASN A 314 14.67 33.50 -11.90
CA ASN A 314 13.54 32.83 -11.29
C ASN A 314 12.83 31.92 -12.29
N THR A 315 12.23 30.83 -11.80
CA THR A 315 11.24 30.05 -12.56
C THR A 315 9.92 30.82 -12.65
N GLU A 316 9.00 30.34 -13.45
CA GLU A 316 7.59 30.65 -13.27
C GLU A 316 7.08 30.00 -11.98
N ARG A 317 5.92 30.44 -11.50
CA ARG A 317 5.25 29.80 -10.37
C ARG A 317 4.88 28.36 -10.72
N PHE A 318 5.19 27.42 -9.86
CA PHE A 318 4.88 26.00 -9.98
C PHE A 318 4.12 25.53 -8.75
N GLY A 319 3.09 24.73 -8.93
CA GLY A 319 2.31 24.14 -7.82
C GLY A 319 0.83 24.11 -8.11
N ASP A 320 0.07 23.82 -7.08
CA ASP A 320 -1.36 23.65 -7.07
C ASP A 320 -2.03 24.47 -5.96
N ASP A 321 -3.24 24.06 -5.59
CA ASP A 321 -4.05 24.72 -4.56
C ASP A 321 -3.58 24.39 -3.12
N GLU A 322 -2.63 23.47 -2.95
CA GLU A 322 -2.12 23.07 -1.64
C GLU A 322 -0.76 23.69 -1.36
N VAL A 323 0.11 23.75 -2.37
CA VAL A 323 1.45 24.29 -2.23
C VAL A 323 1.94 24.87 -3.56
N THR A 324 2.55 26.04 -3.49
CA THR A 324 3.15 26.69 -4.65
C THR A 324 4.60 27.06 -4.40
N TRP A 325 5.41 27.01 -5.46
CA TRP A 325 6.85 27.29 -5.41
C TRP A 325 7.27 28.26 -6.49
N ILE A 326 8.32 28.98 -6.20
CA ILE A 326 9.20 29.62 -7.16
C ILE A 326 10.63 29.32 -6.78
N ALA A 327 11.47 29.09 -7.76
CA ALA A 327 12.88 28.82 -7.54
C ALA A 327 13.74 29.76 -8.36
N ARG A 328 14.94 30.05 -7.87
CA ARG A 328 16.02 30.73 -8.60
C ARG A 328 17.23 29.81 -8.72
N VAL A 329 17.86 29.82 -9.88
CA VAL A 329 19.16 29.18 -10.08
C VAL A 329 20.24 30.12 -9.60
N ASP A 330 20.86 29.83 -8.47
CA ASP A 330 21.92 30.67 -7.89
C ASP A 330 23.29 30.40 -8.52
N SER A 331 23.55 29.17 -8.93
CA SER A 331 24.77 28.76 -9.59
C SER A 331 24.59 27.53 -10.45
N ILE A 332 25.37 27.43 -11.51
CA ILE A 332 25.44 26.24 -12.39
C ILE A 332 26.84 25.66 -12.28
N VAL A 333 26.95 24.46 -11.71
CA VAL A 333 28.18 23.66 -11.71
C VAL A 333 28.12 22.74 -12.90
N PRO A 334 28.90 22.95 -13.95
CA PRO A 334 28.81 22.16 -15.18
C PRO A 334 29.23 20.71 -14.94
N GLU A 335 28.76 19.82 -15.80
CA GLU A 335 29.26 18.45 -15.88
C GLU A 335 30.80 18.48 -16.07
N ARG A 336 31.48 17.63 -15.31
CA ARG A 336 32.92 17.45 -15.45
C ARG A 336 33.37 16.02 -15.23
N LEU A 337 34.49 15.67 -15.83
CA LEU A 337 35.22 14.48 -15.43
C LEU A 337 36.19 14.89 -14.31
N PRO A 338 36.12 14.29 -13.10
CA PRO A 338 37.10 14.56 -12.04
C PRO A 338 38.51 14.19 -12.48
N GLU A 339 39.50 14.94 -12.05
CA GLU A 339 40.89 14.57 -12.26
C GLU A 339 41.23 13.24 -11.55
N PHE A 340 42.18 12.49 -12.11
CA PHE A 340 42.57 11.18 -11.56
C PHE A 340 42.89 11.23 -10.07
N GLU A 341 43.64 12.23 -9.64
CA GLU A 341 43.99 12.41 -8.21
C GLU A 341 42.77 12.62 -7.27
N GLU A 342 41.70 13.25 -7.79
CA GLU A 342 40.47 13.47 -6.98
C GLU A 342 39.69 12.16 -6.72
N VAL A 343 39.87 11.15 -7.55
CA VAL A 343 39.14 9.88 -7.46
C VAL A 343 40.04 8.70 -7.11
N ARG A 344 41.31 8.93 -6.92
CA ARG A 344 42.34 7.90 -6.70
C ARG A 344 41.99 6.94 -5.56
N ASP A 345 41.59 7.43 -4.40
CA ASP A 345 41.23 6.59 -3.24
C ASP A 345 39.98 5.74 -3.52
N ARG A 346 39.03 6.32 -4.25
CA ARG A 346 37.85 5.59 -4.69
C ARG A 346 38.20 4.51 -5.70
N LEU A 347 39.12 4.76 -6.61
CA LEU A 347 39.60 3.78 -7.58
C LEU A 347 40.34 2.63 -6.88
N ILE A 348 41.15 2.91 -5.86
CA ILE A 348 41.81 1.87 -5.04
C ILE A 348 40.75 0.94 -4.41
N THR A 349 39.73 1.51 -3.81
CA THR A 349 38.64 0.73 -3.20
C THR A 349 37.91 -0.15 -4.21
N VAL A 350 37.57 0.43 -5.36
CA VAL A 350 36.87 -0.30 -6.44
C VAL A 350 37.74 -1.39 -7.02
N TRP A 351 39.03 -1.11 -7.27
CA TRP A 351 39.98 -2.07 -7.80
C TRP A 351 40.17 -3.26 -6.84
N LYS A 352 40.37 -2.98 -5.54
CA LYS A 352 40.49 -4.03 -4.52
C LYS A 352 39.24 -4.90 -4.48
N SER A 353 38.07 -4.30 -4.40
CA SER A 353 36.80 -5.06 -4.38
C SER A 353 36.60 -5.91 -5.65
N GLN A 354 37.02 -5.43 -6.80
CA GLN A 354 36.97 -6.20 -8.04
C GLN A 354 37.94 -7.39 -8.00
N ARG A 355 39.19 -7.18 -7.55
CA ARG A 355 40.19 -8.24 -7.41
C ARG A 355 39.80 -9.29 -6.36
N GLU A 356 39.23 -8.86 -5.25
CA GLU A 356 38.68 -9.74 -4.23
C GLU A 356 37.58 -10.63 -4.80
N SER A 357 36.66 -10.07 -5.55
CA SER A 357 35.60 -10.83 -6.21
C SER A 357 36.15 -11.81 -7.26
N GLU A 358 37.13 -11.39 -8.07
CA GLU A 358 37.80 -12.25 -9.05
C GLU A 358 38.55 -13.43 -8.37
N GLN A 359 39.23 -13.15 -7.26
CA GLN A 359 39.96 -14.17 -6.49
C GLN A 359 38.98 -15.18 -5.90
N LEU A 360 37.90 -14.73 -5.25
CA LEU A 360 36.87 -15.60 -4.70
C LEU A 360 36.25 -16.48 -5.78
N GLN A 361 35.94 -15.91 -6.94
CA GLN A 361 35.35 -16.64 -8.06
C GLN A 361 36.32 -17.67 -8.67
N THR A 362 37.62 -17.33 -8.74
CA THR A 362 38.66 -18.28 -9.20
C THR A 362 38.78 -19.45 -8.27
N VAL A 363 38.90 -19.20 -6.95
CA VAL A 363 38.98 -20.25 -5.94
C VAL A 363 37.71 -21.11 -5.93
N ALA A 364 36.54 -20.51 -6.02
CA ALA A 364 35.27 -21.24 -6.10
C ALA A 364 35.24 -22.17 -7.34
N SER A 365 35.69 -21.69 -8.49
CA SER A 365 35.76 -22.50 -9.70
C SER A 365 36.76 -23.65 -9.61
N GLU A 366 37.89 -23.46 -8.90
CA GLU A 366 38.86 -24.55 -8.59
C GLU A 366 38.23 -25.60 -7.68
N ILE A 367 37.45 -25.18 -6.68
CA ILE A 367 36.71 -26.09 -5.78
C ILE A 367 35.68 -26.89 -6.57
N GLU A 368 34.87 -26.21 -7.42
CA GLU A 368 33.89 -26.89 -8.28
C GLU A 368 34.55 -27.96 -9.16
N ALA A 369 35.67 -27.62 -9.78
CA ALA A 369 36.44 -28.57 -10.63
C ALA A 369 36.97 -29.78 -9.82
N ALA A 370 37.51 -29.54 -8.62
CA ALA A 370 38.03 -30.60 -7.75
C ALA A 370 36.94 -31.56 -7.24
N ILE A 371 35.73 -31.05 -7.00
CA ILE A 371 34.59 -31.86 -6.60
C ILE A 371 34.04 -32.64 -7.82
N ALA A 372 33.93 -31.96 -8.96
CA ALA A 372 33.38 -32.54 -10.19
C ALA A 372 34.26 -33.70 -10.75
N ASP A 373 35.59 -33.61 -10.62
CA ASP A 373 36.52 -34.67 -11.05
C ASP A 373 36.72 -35.77 -9.99
N GLY A 374 36.10 -35.60 -8.81
CA GLY A 374 36.19 -36.57 -7.71
C GLY A 374 37.52 -36.58 -6.93
N SER A 375 38.38 -35.58 -7.14
CA SER A 375 39.62 -35.42 -6.39
C SER A 375 39.43 -34.91 -4.96
N SER A 376 38.28 -34.27 -4.69
CA SER A 376 37.89 -33.74 -3.38
C SER A 376 36.40 -33.89 -3.16
N ASP A 377 35.92 -33.50 -1.96
CA ASP A 377 34.51 -33.37 -1.59
C ASP A 377 34.25 -32.04 -0.90
N LEU A 378 32.97 -31.68 -0.80
CA LEU A 378 32.52 -30.37 -0.26
C LEU A 378 33.07 -30.10 1.14
N ALA A 379 33.06 -31.10 2.01
CA ALA A 379 33.53 -30.97 3.40
C ALA A 379 35.07 -30.78 3.48
N THR A 380 35.81 -31.50 2.63
CA THR A 380 37.27 -31.37 2.52
C THR A 380 37.64 -29.98 1.99
N GLU A 381 36.95 -29.50 0.98
CA GLU A 381 37.19 -28.16 0.46
C GLU A 381 36.84 -27.06 1.48
N ALA A 382 35.68 -27.13 2.14
CA ALA A 382 35.33 -26.19 3.20
C ALA A 382 36.36 -26.12 4.33
N ALA A 383 36.89 -27.29 4.73
CA ALA A 383 37.89 -27.39 5.79
C ALA A 383 39.22 -26.67 5.45
N LYS A 384 39.62 -26.57 4.18
CA LYS A 384 40.84 -25.87 3.75
C LYS A 384 40.75 -24.36 4.08
N PHE A 385 39.54 -23.80 4.08
CA PHE A 385 39.28 -22.40 4.37
C PHE A 385 38.74 -22.17 5.78
N GLY A 386 38.65 -23.21 6.63
CA GLY A 386 38.08 -23.12 7.96
C GLY A 386 36.57 -22.87 7.97
N ALA A 387 35.93 -23.07 6.83
CA ALA A 387 34.49 -22.95 6.70
C ALA A 387 33.74 -24.18 7.19
N THR A 388 32.51 -24.00 7.62
CA THR A 388 31.61 -25.11 8.01
C THR A 388 30.60 -25.36 6.91
N VAL A 389 30.33 -26.65 6.65
CA VAL A 389 29.29 -27.03 5.71
C VAL A 389 27.93 -26.98 6.42
N ASP A 390 27.04 -26.18 5.90
CA ASP A 390 25.63 -26.15 6.28
C ASP A 390 24.83 -27.09 5.37
N THR A 391 23.74 -27.63 5.89
CA THR A 391 22.83 -28.49 5.13
C THR A 391 21.39 -28.12 5.37
N LEU A 392 20.54 -28.30 4.36
CA LEU A 392 19.09 -28.14 4.55
C LEU A 392 18.59 -29.24 5.51
N PRO A 393 17.87 -28.88 6.58
CA PRO A 393 17.33 -29.84 7.54
C PRO A 393 16.29 -30.78 6.92
N ARG A 394 15.68 -30.40 5.82
CA ARG A 394 14.80 -31.21 4.97
C ARG A 394 14.74 -30.61 3.55
N PRO A 395 14.34 -31.40 2.54
CA PRO A 395 14.17 -30.90 1.18
C PRO A 395 13.15 -29.77 1.11
N VAL A 396 13.40 -28.78 0.23
CA VAL A 396 12.56 -27.60 0.03
C VAL A 396 11.99 -27.57 -1.39
N THR A 397 10.86 -26.90 -1.57
CA THR A 397 10.29 -26.56 -2.89
C THR A 397 10.81 -25.21 -3.37
N ARG A 398 10.53 -24.84 -4.64
CA ARG A 398 10.85 -23.53 -5.22
C ARG A 398 10.22 -22.36 -4.46
N GLN A 399 9.11 -22.58 -3.78
CA GLN A 399 8.39 -21.58 -2.98
C GLN A 399 8.66 -21.71 -1.48
N ASN A 400 9.90 -22.10 -1.12
CA ASN A 400 10.25 -22.24 0.28
C ASN A 400 9.96 -20.97 1.09
N THR A 401 9.11 -21.10 2.10
CA THR A 401 8.79 -20.05 3.08
C THR A 401 9.19 -20.43 4.50
N GLU A 402 9.72 -21.64 4.70
CA GLU A 402 9.95 -22.24 6.00
C GLU A 402 11.34 -21.95 6.56
N PHE A 403 12.34 -21.83 5.66
CA PHE A 403 13.74 -21.65 6.05
C PHE A 403 14.24 -20.29 5.55
N GLN A 404 14.98 -19.59 6.42
CA GLN A 404 15.73 -18.41 6.03
C GLN A 404 17.03 -18.88 5.34
N LEU A 405 17.04 -18.86 4.01
CA LEU A 405 18.20 -19.24 3.20
C LEU A 405 18.96 -17.99 2.75
N PRO A 406 20.28 -18.09 2.53
CA PRO A 406 21.01 -17.05 1.81
C PRO A 406 20.31 -16.72 0.49
N GLY A 407 20.10 -15.42 0.20
CA GLY A 407 19.20 -14.94 -0.87
C GLY A 407 19.29 -15.68 -2.22
N PRO A 408 20.47 -15.90 -2.83
CA PRO A 408 20.58 -16.58 -4.12
C PRO A 408 20.57 -18.12 -4.03
N LEU A 409 20.66 -18.71 -2.83
CA LEU A 409 20.82 -20.15 -2.67
C LEU A 409 19.66 -20.95 -3.23
N LEU A 410 18.42 -20.50 -2.97
CA LEU A 410 17.23 -21.20 -3.47
C LEU A 410 17.17 -21.20 -4.99
N SER A 411 17.43 -20.07 -5.64
CA SER A 411 17.44 -19.98 -7.10
C SER A 411 18.56 -20.82 -7.71
N GLY A 412 19.75 -20.80 -7.11
CA GLY A 412 20.87 -21.64 -7.48
C GLY A 412 20.53 -23.13 -7.36
N LEU A 413 20.01 -23.58 -6.20
CA LEU A 413 19.61 -24.95 -5.98
C LEU A 413 18.68 -25.50 -7.07
N PHE A 414 17.71 -24.67 -7.50
CA PHE A 414 16.75 -25.08 -8.53
C PHE A 414 17.21 -24.85 -9.97
N SER A 415 18.40 -24.28 -10.21
CA SER A 415 19.03 -24.23 -11.54
C SER A 415 19.82 -25.47 -11.87
N ALA A 416 20.22 -26.28 -10.90
CA ALA A 416 20.97 -27.51 -11.08
C ALA A 416 20.20 -28.57 -11.89
N ASN A 417 20.93 -29.39 -12.62
CA ASN A 417 20.36 -30.44 -13.47
C ASN A 417 20.45 -31.84 -12.83
N GLU A 418 21.47 -32.08 -12.00
CA GLU A 418 21.81 -33.41 -11.51
C GLU A 418 22.12 -33.39 -9.99
N VAL A 419 21.90 -34.52 -9.34
CA VAL A 419 22.35 -34.75 -7.96
C VAL A 419 23.88 -34.85 -7.93
N GLY A 420 24.49 -34.20 -6.95
CA GLY A 420 25.95 -34.10 -6.82
C GLY A 420 26.55 -32.93 -7.62
N GLU A 421 25.77 -32.23 -8.45
CA GLU A 421 26.23 -31.02 -9.13
C GLU A 421 26.65 -29.98 -8.11
N THR A 422 27.85 -29.41 -8.29
CA THR A 422 28.43 -28.41 -7.41
C THR A 422 28.68 -27.16 -8.23
N PHE A 423 28.30 -26.01 -7.72
CA PHE A 423 28.50 -24.72 -8.36
C PHE A 423 28.53 -23.59 -7.32
N SER A 424 29.11 -22.50 -7.72
CA SER A 424 29.18 -21.29 -6.89
C SER A 424 28.14 -20.27 -7.29
N ILE A 425 27.66 -19.54 -6.31
CA ILE A 425 26.71 -18.42 -6.47
C ILE A 425 27.18 -17.22 -5.67
N PRO A 426 27.03 -15.99 -6.19
CA PRO A 426 27.39 -14.80 -5.43
C PRO A 426 26.48 -14.63 -4.21
N GLY A 427 27.08 -14.39 -3.05
CA GLY A 427 26.40 -14.06 -1.80
C GLY A 427 26.07 -12.56 -1.68
N ILE A 428 25.42 -12.17 -0.57
CA ILE A 428 24.88 -10.80 -0.41
C ILE A 428 25.99 -9.75 -0.17
N SER A 429 27.11 -10.12 0.43
CA SER A 429 28.17 -9.17 0.88
C SER A 429 29.51 -9.38 0.20
N GLY A 430 29.53 -9.79 -1.07
CA GLY A 430 30.77 -10.10 -1.79
C GLY A 430 31.33 -11.48 -1.48
N GLN A 431 30.64 -12.29 -0.70
CA GLN A 431 30.93 -13.70 -0.43
C GLN A 431 30.62 -14.56 -1.65
N VAL A 432 31.13 -15.77 -1.68
CA VAL A 432 30.71 -16.81 -2.63
C VAL A 432 30.19 -18.02 -1.86
N ILE A 433 29.01 -18.47 -2.24
CA ILE A 433 28.40 -19.68 -1.68
C ILE A 433 28.72 -20.83 -2.63
N VAL A 434 29.44 -21.83 -2.15
CA VAL A 434 29.69 -23.09 -2.87
C VAL A 434 28.62 -24.07 -2.46
N LEU A 435 27.77 -24.47 -3.38
CA LEU A 435 26.59 -25.29 -3.17
C LEU A 435 26.73 -26.62 -3.90
N GLN A 436 26.38 -27.73 -3.23
CA GLN A 436 26.21 -29.04 -3.82
C GLN A 436 24.78 -29.54 -3.65
N VAL A 437 24.21 -30.10 -4.71
CA VAL A 437 22.86 -30.68 -4.68
C VAL A 437 22.90 -32.07 -4.12
N ASP A 438 22.26 -32.28 -2.97
CA ASP A 438 22.23 -33.60 -2.28
C ASP A 438 21.10 -34.49 -2.80
N SER A 439 19.94 -33.93 -3.10
CA SER A 439 18.83 -34.67 -3.69
C SER A 439 17.95 -33.79 -4.61
N ILE A 440 17.33 -34.44 -5.59
CA ILE A 440 16.28 -33.92 -6.45
C ILE A 440 15.15 -34.92 -6.44
N ASP A 441 14.09 -34.62 -5.70
CA ASP A 441 12.98 -35.53 -5.51
C ASP A 441 11.73 -35.01 -6.23
N ARG A 442 11.15 -35.83 -7.09
CA ARG A 442 9.90 -35.53 -7.78
C ARG A 442 8.74 -36.18 -7.03
N PRO A 443 7.58 -35.51 -6.99
CA PRO A 443 6.42 -36.09 -6.33
C PRO A 443 6.02 -37.44 -6.94
N GLU A 444 5.69 -38.41 -6.09
CA GLU A 444 5.17 -39.70 -6.51
C GLU A 444 3.83 -39.56 -7.25
N SER A 445 3.45 -40.57 -8.04
CA SER A 445 2.27 -40.51 -8.92
C SER A 445 0.99 -40.08 -8.22
N GLU A 446 0.72 -40.55 -7.02
CA GLU A 446 -0.50 -40.22 -6.27
C GLU A 446 -0.47 -38.75 -5.82
N THR A 447 0.64 -38.29 -5.26
CA THR A 447 0.85 -36.89 -4.87
C THR A 447 0.85 -35.99 -6.09
N LEU A 448 1.47 -36.42 -7.19
CA LEU A 448 1.48 -35.68 -8.46
C LEU A 448 0.08 -35.47 -9.00
N ASP A 449 -0.80 -36.48 -8.92
CA ASP A 449 -2.18 -36.37 -9.41
C ASP A 449 -3.02 -35.42 -8.57
N LEU A 450 -2.80 -35.38 -7.24
CA LEU A 450 -3.44 -34.41 -6.36
C LEU A 450 -2.95 -32.98 -6.63
N LEU A 451 -1.64 -32.78 -6.75
CA LEU A 451 -1.05 -31.50 -7.09
C LEU A 451 -1.50 -31.02 -8.49
N ALA A 452 -1.65 -31.93 -9.45
CA ALA A 452 -2.11 -31.59 -10.79
C ALA A 452 -3.56 -31.11 -10.80
N GLN A 453 -4.43 -31.64 -9.93
CA GLN A 453 -5.78 -31.14 -9.77
C GLN A 453 -5.80 -29.70 -9.23
N ALA A 454 -4.99 -29.41 -8.22
CA ALA A 454 -4.84 -28.05 -7.70
C ALA A 454 -4.25 -27.10 -8.76
N SER A 455 -3.15 -27.51 -9.41
CA SER A 455 -2.52 -26.72 -10.48
C SER A 455 -3.47 -26.46 -11.66
N ALA A 456 -4.37 -27.40 -11.98
CA ALA A 456 -5.36 -27.18 -13.03
C ALA A 456 -6.33 -26.04 -12.69
N LEU A 457 -6.74 -25.93 -11.42
CA LEU A 457 -7.60 -24.85 -10.94
C LEU A 457 -6.87 -23.50 -10.98
N ASP A 458 -5.63 -23.46 -10.54
CA ASP A 458 -4.82 -22.24 -10.53
C ASP A 458 -4.54 -21.75 -11.96
N ILE A 459 -4.16 -22.65 -12.87
CA ILE A 459 -3.94 -22.32 -14.28
C ILE A 459 -5.26 -21.86 -14.92
N GLN A 460 -6.37 -22.52 -14.61
CA GLN A 460 -7.68 -22.13 -15.13
C GLN A 460 -8.07 -20.73 -14.64
N ALA A 461 -7.85 -20.44 -13.37
CA ALA A 461 -8.13 -19.12 -12.79
C ALA A 461 -7.28 -18.03 -13.46
N GLY A 462 -5.97 -18.24 -13.61
CA GLY A 462 -5.07 -17.28 -14.27
C GLY A 462 -5.44 -17.03 -15.73
N ILE A 463 -5.69 -18.10 -16.50
CA ILE A 463 -6.12 -17.94 -17.92
C ILE A 463 -7.49 -17.24 -17.99
N SER A 464 -8.39 -17.51 -17.04
CA SER A 464 -9.70 -16.85 -16.99
C SER A 464 -9.57 -15.35 -16.75
N GLU A 465 -8.67 -14.96 -15.85
CA GLU A 465 -8.37 -13.55 -15.56
C GLU A 465 -7.76 -12.84 -16.77
N ASP A 466 -6.76 -13.45 -17.41
CA ASP A 466 -6.11 -12.90 -18.61
C ASP A 466 -7.11 -12.75 -19.77
N LEU A 467 -7.96 -13.75 -20.01
CA LEU A 467 -8.99 -13.71 -21.05
C LEU A 467 -10.04 -12.63 -20.75
N PHE A 468 -10.42 -12.47 -19.49
CA PHE A 468 -11.37 -11.44 -19.08
C PHE A 468 -10.79 -10.04 -19.27
N LEU A 469 -9.53 -9.84 -18.89
CA LEU A 469 -8.83 -8.57 -19.09
C LEU A 469 -8.70 -8.25 -20.59
N ALA A 470 -8.30 -9.21 -21.40
CA ALA A 470 -8.21 -9.05 -22.86
C ALA A 470 -9.58 -8.70 -23.48
N TYR A 471 -10.65 -9.34 -23.00
CA TYR A 471 -12.02 -9.06 -23.42
C TYR A 471 -12.46 -7.63 -23.02
N GLN A 472 -12.16 -7.20 -21.79
CA GLN A 472 -12.44 -5.82 -21.34
C GLN A 472 -11.72 -4.78 -22.21
N ILE A 473 -10.44 -4.99 -22.49
CA ILE A 473 -9.65 -4.10 -23.36
C ILE A 473 -10.26 -4.04 -24.77
N SER A 474 -10.62 -5.20 -25.35
CA SER A 474 -11.24 -5.25 -26.68
C SER A 474 -12.57 -4.51 -26.74
N ILE A 475 -13.40 -4.62 -25.71
CA ILE A 475 -14.68 -3.89 -25.64
C ILE A 475 -14.42 -2.38 -25.44
N ALA A 476 -13.47 -2.03 -24.58
CA ALA A 476 -13.13 -0.63 -24.33
C ALA A 476 -12.68 0.10 -25.62
N ASP A 477 -11.92 -0.59 -26.47
CA ASP A 477 -11.48 -0.07 -27.76
C ASP A 477 -12.65 0.09 -28.75
N GLU A 478 -13.64 -0.84 -28.71
CA GLU A 478 -14.79 -0.79 -29.63
C GLU A 478 -15.83 0.30 -29.28
N ILE A 479 -16.02 0.60 -27.96
CA ILE A 479 -17.09 1.50 -27.49
C ILE A 479 -16.58 2.93 -27.18
N GLU A 480 -15.33 3.27 -27.52
CA GLU A 480 -14.73 4.59 -27.27
C GLU A 480 -15.04 5.12 -25.85
N LEU A 481 -14.63 4.37 -24.84
CA LEU A 481 -14.85 4.75 -23.44
C LEU A 481 -14.28 6.14 -23.15
N SER A 482 -15.16 7.09 -22.79
CA SER A 482 -14.74 8.38 -22.29
C SER A 482 -14.82 8.41 -20.77
N THR A 483 -13.75 8.83 -20.11
CA THR A 483 -13.76 9.04 -18.67
C THR A 483 -14.37 10.41 -18.35
N ASN A 484 -15.43 10.44 -17.55
CA ASN A 484 -15.94 11.68 -17.00
C ASN A 484 -14.98 12.16 -15.89
N GLY A 485 -13.99 12.99 -16.26
CA GLY A 485 -12.98 13.50 -15.35
C GLY A 485 -13.59 14.25 -14.14
N ALA A 486 -14.64 15.05 -14.36
CA ALA A 486 -15.29 15.79 -13.28
C ALA A 486 -15.97 14.85 -12.25
N ALA A 487 -16.59 13.76 -12.70
CA ALA A 487 -17.18 12.77 -11.79
C ALA A 487 -16.11 11.95 -11.04
N LEU A 488 -15.00 11.63 -11.72
CA LEU A 488 -13.88 10.93 -11.08
C LEU A 488 -13.21 11.79 -10.01
N ASP A 489 -13.04 13.09 -10.27
CA ASP A 489 -12.46 14.02 -9.31
C ASP A 489 -13.41 14.31 -8.14
N ALA A 490 -14.73 14.33 -8.38
CA ALA A 490 -15.72 14.40 -7.31
C ALA A 490 -15.70 13.13 -6.43
N TYR A 491 -15.57 11.96 -7.04
CA TYR A 491 -15.46 10.68 -6.32
C TYR A 491 -14.16 10.59 -5.51
N LYS A 492 -13.01 10.97 -6.08
CA LYS A 492 -11.74 11.02 -5.35
C LYS A 492 -11.81 11.95 -4.14
N ARG A 493 -12.48 13.10 -4.27
CA ARG A 493 -12.70 14.02 -3.15
C ARG A 493 -13.57 13.41 -2.06
N SER A 494 -14.63 12.67 -2.40
CA SER A 494 -15.46 11.97 -1.40
C SER A 494 -14.70 10.89 -0.62
N LEU A 495 -13.74 10.21 -1.26
CA LEU A 495 -12.91 9.20 -0.58
C LEU A 495 -11.89 9.80 0.42
N VAL A 496 -11.51 11.06 0.21
CA VAL A 496 -10.58 11.78 1.11
C VAL A 496 -11.34 12.39 2.30
N THR A 497 -12.64 12.65 2.15
CA THR A 497 -13.49 13.21 3.20
C THR A 497 -13.99 12.16 4.21
N ASP A 498 -13.88 10.87 3.89
CA ASP A 498 -14.34 9.75 4.73
C ASP A 498 -13.18 9.08 5.52
N GLN A 499 -11.99 9.66 5.58
CA GLN A 499 -10.87 9.26 6.43
C GLN A 499 -10.61 10.29 7.52
#